data_1d4283ad20e44dfee244b01c7c243aea
#
_entry.id   1d4283ad20e44dfee244b01c7c243aea
#
_cell.length_a   1.000
_cell.length_b   1.000
_cell.length_c   1.000
_cell.angle_alpha   90.00
_cell.angle_beta   90.00
_cell.angle_gamma   90.00
#
_symmetry.space_group_name_H-M   'P 1'
#
loop_
_entity.id
_entity.type
_entity.pdbx_description
1 polymer ?
#
loop_
_entity_poly.entity_id
_entity_poly.type
_entity_poly.pdbx_seq_one_letter_code
_entity_poly.pdbx_strand_id
1 'polypeptide(L)'
;MRTRALLDSNVFIFGFERRRSNSHRILEKLASGQIQGIVTDRIVREVIRYLRKYYGKDLAARFRDFILFTCELLLEQDLRISREFVDLVGAKDSGALAAAREVGLARIVTTDSDFAKVPERRTPRDFLIELKETARPGVE
;
A
#
# COMPACT_ATOMS: atom_id res chain seq x y z
N MET A 1 0.45 -12.28 -16.60
CA MET A 1 1.03 -11.07 -15.97
C MET A 1 0.54 -10.95 -14.54
N ARG A 2 1.40 -10.50 -13.66
CA ARG A 2 1.03 -10.25 -12.26
C ARG A 2 0.17 -9.00 -12.16
N THR A 3 -0.79 -9.03 -11.26
CA THR A 3 -1.55 -7.82 -10.92
C THR A 3 -0.64 -6.85 -10.19
N ARG A 4 -0.66 -5.59 -10.61
CA ARG A 4 0.11 -4.50 -10.00
C ARG A 4 -0.84 -3.59 -9.23
N ALA A 5 -0.41 -3.15 -8.06
CA ALA A 5 -1.20 -2.24 -7.24
C ALA A 5 -0.30 -1.39 -6.36
N LEU A 6 -0.69 -0.13 -6.15
CA LEU A 6 -0.06 0.67 -5.10
C LEU A 6 -0.61 0.21 -3.77
N LEU A 7 0.29 -0.03 -2.82
CA LEU A 7 -0.08 -0.47 -1.48
C LEU A 7 0.24 0.64 -0.49
N ASP A 8 -0.79 1.12 0.22
CA ASP A 8 -0.63 2.18 1.20
C ASP A 8 0.01 1.65 2.49
N SER A 9 0.51 2.55 3.32
CA SER A 9 1.21 2.21 4.56
C SER A 9 0.37 1.35 5.49
N ASN A 10 -0.94 1.62 5.59
CA ASN A 10 -1.82 0.87 6.47
C ASN A 10 -1.92 -0.61 6.10
N VAL A 11 -1.80 -0.96 4.81
CA VAL A 11 -1.82 -2.36 4.38
C VAL A 11 -0.62 -3.11 4.97
N PHE A 12 0.56 -2.50 4.95
CA PHE A 12 1.75 -3.11 5.52
C PHE A 12 1.66 -3.22 7.03
N ILE A 13 1.20 -2.17 7.70
CA ILE A 13 1.11 -2.13 9.17
C ILE A 13 0.07 -3.14 9.66
N PHE A 14 -1.15 -3.10 9.12
CA PHE A 14 -2.19 -4.06 9.50
C PHE A 14 -1.78 -5.49 9.15
N GLY A 15 -1.19 -5.67 7.98
CA GLY A 15 -0.75 -7.00 7.55
C GLY A 15 0.30 -7.59 8.46
N PHE A 16 1.21 -6.76 8.96
CA PHE A 16 2.20 -7.19 9.94
C PHE A 16 1.57 -7.52 11.28
N GLU A 17 0.69 -6.64 11.76
CA GLU A 17 0.13 -6.77 13.12
C GLU A 17 -0.97 -7.81 13.25
N ARG A 18 -1.68 -8.09 12.17
CA ARG A 18 -2.88 -8.94 12.20
C ARG A 18 -2.75 -10.08 11.21
N ARG A 19 -2.29 -11.24 11.68
CA ARG A 19 -2.00 -12.41 10.84
C ARG A 19 -3.20 -12.96 10.08
N ARG A 20 -4.43 -12.71 10.55
CA ARG A 20 -5.64 -13.21 9.90
C ARG A 20 -6.33 -12.17 9.05
N SER A 21 -5.71 -11.01 8.88
CA SER A 21 -6.30 -9.91 8.12
C SER A 21 -6.18 -10.14 6.62
N ASN A 22 -7.02 -9.43 5.89
CA ASN A 22 -6.93 -9.36 4.43
C ASN A 22 -5.61 -8.71 4.01
N SER A 23 -5.15 -7.71 4.76
CA SER A 23 -3.84 -7.10 4.51
C SER A 23 -2.71 -8.11 4.62
N HIS A 24 -2.76 -9.01 5.61
CA HIS A 24 -1.73 -10.05 5.75
C HIS A 24 -1.72 -10.99 4.53
N ARG A 25 -2.88 -11.36 4.02
CA ARG A 25 -2.95 -12.18 2.79
C ARG A 25 -2.32 -11.49 1.61
N ILE A 26 -2.46 -10.17 1.53
CA ILE A 26 -1.81 -9.39 0.49
C ILE A 26 -0.29 -9.45 0.64
N LEU A 27 0.23 -9.34 1.87
CA LEU A 27 1.66 -9.48 2.13
C LEU A 27 2.17 -10.87 1.76
N GLU A 28 1.39 -11.91 2.02
CA GLU A 28 1.74 -13.27 1.59
C GLU A 28 1.85 -13.37 0.06
N LYS A 29 0.94 -12.71 -0.66
CA LYS A 29 0.97 -12.68 -2.12
C LYS A 29 2.16 -11.89 -2.66
N LEU A 30 2.56 -10.82 -1.99
CA LEU A 30 3.80 -10.10 -2.30
C LEU A 30 5.00 -11.02 -2.14
N ALA A 31 5.07 -11.70 -1.00
CA ALA A 31 6.20 -12.58 -0.68
C ALA A 31 6.34 -13.73 -1.68
N SER A 32 5.22 -14.26 -2.17
CA SER A 32 5.21 -15.36 -3.15
C SER A 32 5.37 -14.90 -4.59
N GLY A 33 5.36 -13.59 -4.84
CA GLY A 33 5.47 -13.05 -6.20
C GLY A 33 4.20 -13.12 -7.02
N GLN A 34 3.06 -13.40 -6.41
CA GLN A 34 1.78 -13.46 -7.12
C GLN A 34 1.27 -12.09 -7.55
N ILE A 35 1.63 -11.05 -6.80
CA ILE A 35 1.31 -9.67 -7.14
C ILE A 35 2.58 -8.85 -7.09
N GLN A 36 2.58 -7.72 -7.78
CA GLN A 36 3.64 -6.74 -7.72
C GLN A 36 3.14 -5.49 -7.01
N GLY A 37 3.78 -5.12 -5.91
CA GLY A 37 3.46 -3.90 -5.20
C GLY A 37 4.22 -2.71 -5.77
N ILE A 38 3.59 -1.56 -5.68
CA ILE A 38 4.25 -0.28 -5.95
C ILE A 38 4.07 0.57 -4.68
N VAL A 39 5.14 1.22 -4.25
CA VAL A 39 5.14 2.08 -3.08
C VAL A 39 5.87 3.37 -3.39
N THR A 40 5.62 4.41 -2.59
CA THR A 40 6.43 5.62 -2.62
C THR A 40 7.38 5.63 -1.44
N ASP A 41 8.40 6.47 -1.52
CA ASP A 41 9.34 6.67 -0.41
C ASP A 41 8.62 7.13 0.86
N ARG A 42 7.57 7.95 0.72
CA ARG A 42 6.78 8.39 1.86
C ARG A 42 6.05 7.23 2.53
N ILE A 43 5.46 6.33 1.75
CA ILE A 43 4.79 5.13 2.27
C ILE A 43 5.80 4.30 3.07
N VAL A 44 6.98 4.06 2.51
CA VAL A 44 8.03 3.29 3.20
C VAL A 44 8.42 3.98 4.50
N ARG A 45 8.64 5.29 4.48
CA ARG A 45 9.00 6.03 5.70
C ARG A 45 7.92 5.93 6.78
N GLU A 46 6.65 6.01 6.41
CA GLU A 46 5.56 5.89 7.38
C GLU A 46 5.54 4.51 8.04
N VAL A 47 5.72 3.45 7.25
CA VAL A 47 5.76 2.09 7.78
C VAL A 47 6.94 1.92 8.74
N ILE A 48 8.13 2.35 8.31
CA ILE A 48 9.35 2.21 9.11
C ILE A 48 9.25 3.01 10.41
N ARG A 49 8.73 4.23 10.34
CA ARG A 49 8.55 5.06 11.53
C ARG A 49 7.64 4.38 12.55
N TYR A 50 6.53 3.81 12.11
CA TYR A 50 5.59 3.11 12.97
C TYR A 50 6.24 1.87 13.60
N LEU A 51 6.85 1.02 12.78
CA LEU A 51 7.45 -0.22 13.28
C LEU A 51 8.63 0.05 14.21
N ARG A 52 9.43 1.07 13.90
CA ARG A 52 10.55 1.46 14.77
C ARG A 52 10.07 1.90 16.14
N LYS A 53 8.99 2.67 16.16
CA LYS A 53 8.42 3.18 17.43
C LYS A 53 7.89 2.06 18.31
N TYR A 54 7.21 1.07 17.73
CA TYR A 54 6.50 0.06 18.52
C TYR A 54 7.22 -1.27 18.62
N TYR A 55 8.16 -1.57 17.72
CA TYR A 55 8.79 -2.88 17.63
C TYR A 55 10.32 -2.83 17.54
N GLY A 56 10.89 -1.64 17.47
CA GLY A 56 12.34 -1.45 17.45
C GLY A 56 12.95 -1.37 16.05
N LYS A 57 14.20 -0.89 16.03
CA LYS A 57 14.90 -0.58 14.77
C LYS A 57 15.24 -1.82 13.93
N ASP A 58 15.51 -2.95 14.58
CA ASP A 58 15.93 -4.16 13.86
C ASP A 58 14.78 -4.75 13.06
N LEU A 59 13.61 -4.84 13.68
CA LEU A 59 12.41 -5.31 12.98
C LEU A 59 12.03 -4.34 11.87
N ALA A 60 12.08 -3.04 12.14
CA ALA A 60 11.78 -2.02 11.14
C ALA A 60 12.70 -2.16 9.92
N ALA A 61 13.99 -2.38 10.14
CA ALA A 61 14.95 -2.57 9.05
C ALA A 61 14.65 -3.81 8.23
N ARG A 62 14.30 -4.91 8.87
CA ARG A 62 13.94 -6.16 8.17
C ARG A 62 12.68 -5.97 7.33
N PHE A 63 11.71 -5.26 7.86
CA PHE A 63 10.46 -5.03 7.13
C PHE A 63 10.68 -4.09 5.95
N ARG A 64 11.54 -3.07 6.12
CA ARG A 64 11.96 -2.21 5.01
C ARG A 64 12.56 -3.04 3.88
N ASP A 65 13.46 -3.96 4.22
CA ASP A 65 14.08 -4.82 3.22
C ASP A 65 13.04 -5.67 2.50
N PHE A 66 12.05 -6.19 3.22
CA PHE A 66 10.94 -6.93 2.62
C PHE A 66 10.18 -6.06 1.61
N ILE A 67 9.83 -4.83 1.97
CA ILE A 67 9.12 -3.93 1.08
C ILE A 67 9.94 -3.63 -0.17
N LEU A 68 11.21 -3.27 0.01
CA LEU A 68 12.07 -2.90 -1.12
C LEU A 68 12.41 -4.08 -2.02
N PHE A 69 12.39 -5.29 -1.48
CA PHE A 69 12.61 -6.51 -2.27
C PHE A 69 11.37 -6.88 -3.10
N THR A 70 10.18 -6.63 -2.57
CA THR A 70 8.93 -7.09 -3.19
C THR A 70 8.18 -6.02 -3.99
N CYS A 71 8.53 -4.75 -3.81
CA CYS A 71 7.80 -3.64 -4.41
C CYS A 71 8.72 -2.75 -5.24
N GLU A 72 8.14 -2.13 -6.26
CA GLU A 72 8.79 -1.06 -7.00
C GLU A 72 8.64 0.23 -6.20
N LEU A 73 9.73 0.97 -6.05
CA LEU A 73 9.76 2.24 -5.32
C LEU A 73 9.73 3.42 -6.28
N LEU A 74 8.81 4.34 -6.04
CA LEU A 74 8.75 5.62 -6.74
C LEU A 74 9.04 6.74 -5.74
N LEU A 75 9.86 7.70 -6.15
CA LEU A 75 10.19 8.85 -5.31
C LEU A 75 9.18 9.96 -5.55
N GLU A 76 8.53 10.43 -4.49
CA GLU A 76 7.51 11.47 -4.64
C GLU A 76 8.08 12.79 -5.16
N GLN A 77 9.36 13.07 -4.88
CA GLN A 77 10.02 14.26 -5.40
C GLN A 77 10.09 14.30 -6.94
N ASP A 78 10.02 13.12 -7.59
CA ASP A 78 10.08 13.00 -9.04
C ASP A 78 8.69 13.05 -9.69
N LEU A 79 7.63 13.14 -8.88
CA LEU A 79 6.26 13.10 -9.36
C LEU A 79 5.68 14.52 -9.46
N ARG A 80 4.82 14.71 -10.46
CA ARG A 80 4.03 15.92 -10.56
C ARG A 80 2.76 15.76 -9.72
N ILE A 81 2.69 16.49 -8.62
CA ILE A 81 1.54 16.47 -7.73
C ILE A 81 0.69 17.69 -8.02
N SER A 82 -0.44 17.48 -8.69
CA SER A 82 -1.35 18.57 -9.04
C SER A 82 -2.23 18.95 -7.85
N ARG A 83 -2.75 20.17 -7.90
CA ARG A 83 -3.71 20.63 -6.90
C ARG A 83 -4.96 19.77 -6.87
N GLU A 84 -5.37 19.24 -8.02
CA GLU A 84 -6.51 18.34 -8.11
C GLU A 84 -6.33 17.12 -7.20
N PHE A 85 -5.12 16.55 -7.17
CA PHE A 85 -4.84 15.40 -6.31
C PHE A 85 -4.92 15.76 -4.84
N VAL A 86 -4.40 16.94 -4.48
CA VAL A 86 -4.50 17.44 -3.10
C VAL A 86 -5.96 17.63 -2.70
N ASP A 87 -6.78 18.15 -3.59
CA ASP A 87 -8.20 18.36 -3.33
C ASP A 87 -8.97 17.05 -3.17
N LEU A 88 -8.56 16.01 -3.93
CA LEU A 88 -9.23 14.70 -3.86
C LEU A 88 -8.92 13.92 -2.58
N VAL A 89 -7.66 13.89 -2.17
CA VAL A 89 -7.21 12.97 -1.10
C VAL A 89 -6.47 13.66 0.03
N GLY A 90 -6.23 14.96 -0.07
CA GLY A 90 -5.44 15.71 0.91
C GLY A 90 -3.96 15.72 0.58
N ALA A 91 -3.24 16.67 1.18
CA ALA A 91 -1.81 16.86 0.89
C ALA A 91 -0.98 15.62 1.25
N LYS A 92 -1.31 14.95 2.34
CA LYS A 92 -0.59 13.78 2.83
C LYS A 92 -0.62 12.64 1.81
N ASP A 93 -1.77 12.39 1.20
CA ASP A 93 -2.00 11.22 0.34
C ASP A 93 -1.88 11.54 -1.15
N SER A 94 -1.67 12.81 -1.51
CA SER A 94 -1.60 13.24 -2.90
C SER A 94 -0.43 12.61 -3.66
N GLY A 95 0.69 12.37 -2.97
CA GLY A 95 1.84 11.71 -3.59
C GLY A 95 1.56 10.27 -4.00
N ALA A 96 0.81 9.53 -3.18
CA ALA A 96 0.42 8.17 -3.53
C ALA A 96 -0.49 8.16 -4.75
N LEU A 97 -1.46 9.07 -4.82
CA LEU A 97 -2.33 9.18 -5.98
C LEU A 97 -1.55 9.56 -7.23
N ALA A 98 -0.63 10.52 -7.11
CA ALA A 98 0.23 10.94 -8.22
C ALA A 98 1.06 9.76 -8.75
N ALA A 99 1.63 8.96 -7.83
CA ALA A 99 2.42 7.79 -8.20
C ALA A 99 1.59 6.78 -9.00
N ALA A 100 0.40 6.46 -8.50
CA ALA A 100 -0.49 5.51 -9.16
C ALA A 100 -0.86 5.99 -10.58
N ARG A 101 -1.17 7.27 -10.73
CA ARG A 101 -1.56 7.85 -12.00
C ARG A 101 -0.38 7.95 -12.98
N GLU A 102 0.81 8.24 -12.47
CA GLU A 102 2.02 8.32 -13.29
C GLU A 102 2.33 7.01 -13.99
N VAL A 103 2.21 5.89 -13.28
CA VAL A 103 2.52 4.57 -13.85
C VAL A 103 1.27 3.83 -14.32
N GLY A 104 0.13 4.49 -14.35
CA GLY A 104 -1.10 3.93 -14.92
C GLY A 104 -1.66 2.75 -14.15
N LEU A 105 -1.58 2.76 -12.82
CA LEU A 105 -2.12 1.70 -12.01
C LEU A 105 -3.64 1.77 -11.93
N ALA A 106 -4.27 0.62 -12.04
CA ALA A 106 -5.73 0.51 -11.91
C ALA A 106 -6.18 0.43 -10.46
N ARG A 107 -5.26 0.17 -9.52
CA ARG A 107 -5.64 -0.12 -8.13
C ARG A 107 -4.70 0.55 -7.13
N ILE A 108 -5.32 1.17 -6.14
CA ILE A 108 -4.67 1.70 -4.93
C ILE A 108 -5.31 0.97 -3.77
N VAL A 109 -4.56 0.13 -3.06
CA VAL A 109 -5.08 -0.64 -1.94
C VAL A 109 -4.84 0.12 -0.65
N THR A 110 -5.91 0.49 0.03
CA THR A 110 -5.84 1.28 1.25
C THR A 110 -7.10 1.10 2.09
N THR A 111 -6.96 1.20 3.40
CA THR A 111 -8.10 1.26 4.32
C THR A 111 -8.54 2.70 4.59
N ASP A 112 -7.80 3.69 4.10
CA ASP A 112 -8.04 5.09 4.38
C ASP A 112 -9.23 5.62 3.60
N SER A 113 -10.21 6.18 4.32
CA SER A 113 -11.40 6.77 3.72
C SER A 113 -11.12 8.04 2.91
N ASP A 114 -9.94 8.65 3.07
CA ASP A 114 -9.55 9.81 2.29
C ASP A 114 -9.50 9.50 0.79
N PHE A 115 -9.34 8.22 0.43
CA PHE A 115 -9.37 7.77 -0.95
C PHE A 115 -10.77 7.39 -1.46
N ALA A 116 -11.83 7.62 -0.67
CA ALA A 116 -13.17 7.14 -1.01
C ALA A 116 -13.70 7.63 -2.38
N LYS A 117 -13.27 8.81 -2.82
CA LYS A 117 -13.70 9.38 -4.10
C LYS A 117 -12.80 9.02 -5.28
N VAL A 118 -11.74 8.25 -5.03
CA VAL A 118 -10.78 7.87 -6.05
C VAL A 118 -11.23 6.55 -6.68
N PRO A 119 -11.49 6.51 -8.01
CA PRO A 119 -11.98 5.30 -8.68
C PRO A 119 -11.06 4.09 -8.51
N GLU A 120 -9.76 4.32 -8.42
CA GLU A 120 -8.75 3.25 -8.28
C GLU A 120 -8.74 2.62 -6.89
N ARG A 121 -9.40 3.25 -5.91
CA ARG A 121 -9.37 2.75 -4.53
C ARG A 121 -9.95 1.35 -4.40
N ARG A 122 -9.21 0.51 -3.67
CA ARG A 122 -9.68 -0.82 -3.23
C ARG A 122 -9.36 -0.99 -1.76
N THR A 123 -10.30 -1.48 -0.98
CA THR A 123 -9.95 -1.99 0.34
C THR A 123 -9.17 -3.29 0.17
N PRO A 124 -8.41 -3.72 1.18
CA PRO A 124 -7.76 -5.04 1.11
C PRO A 124 -8.73 -6.16 0.77
N ARG A 125 -9.92 -6.13 1.34
CA ARG A 125 -10.97 -7.11 1.04
C ARG A 125 -11.38 -7.08 -0.42
N ASP A 126 -11.67 -5.89 -0.95
CA ASP A 126 -12.09 -5.75 -2.35
C ASP A 126 -11.00 -6.20 -3.31
N PHE A 127 -9.76 -5.88 -3.00
CA PHE A 127 -8.63 -6.29 -3.83
C PHE A 127 -8.51 -7.82 -3.88
N LEU A 128 -8.63 -8.49 -2.73
CA LEU A 128 -8.59 -9.94 -2.70
C LEU A 128 -9.74 -10.58 -3.45
N ILE A 129 -10.92 -9.97 -3.40
CA ILE A 129 -12.08 -10.45 -4.16
C ILE A 129 -11.79 -10.35 -5.66
N GLU A 130 -11.23 -9.24 -6.11
CA GLU A 130 -10.82 -9.08 -7.51
C GLU A 130 -9.78 -10.12 -7.94
N LEU A 131 -8.91 -10.53 -7.02
CA LEU A 131 -7.94 -11.58 -7.26
C LEU A 131 -8.56 -12.97 -7.15
N LYS A 132 -9.88 -13.07 -7.01
CA LYS A 132 -10.63 -14.32 -6.85
C LYS A 132 -10.23 -15.08 -5.59
N GLU A 133 -9.89 -14.33 -4.55
CA GLU A 133 -9.59 -14.90 -3.24
C GLU A 133 -10.78 -14.70 -2.31
N THR A 134 -10.96 -15.65 -1.40
CA THR A 134 -11.95 -15.50 -0.36
C THR A 134 -11.43 -14.54 0.70
N ALA A 135 -12.09 -13.40 0.87
CA ALA A 135 -11.74 -12.46 1.91
C ALA A 135 -12.02 -13.03 3.30
N ARG A 136 -11.19 -12.66 4.28
CA ARG A 136 -11.40 -13.07 5.67
C ARG A 136 -12.40 -12.10 6.31
N PRO A 137 -13.55 -12.60 6.80
CA PRO A 137 -14.58 -11.73 7.34
C PRO A 137 -14.16 -11.10 8.67
N GLY A 138 -14.71 -9.93 8.94
CA GLY A 138 -14.57 -9.27 10.24
C GLY A 138 -13.22 -8.60 10.49
N VAL A 139 -12.32 -8.53 9.49
CA VAL A 139 -11.02 -7.88 9.63
C VAL A 139 -10.85 -6.89 8.49
N GLU A 140 -10.81 -5.61 8.81
CA GLU A 140 -10.72 -4.47 7.86
C GLU A 140 -11.86 -4.36 6.87
#